data_7ad4ad05563913e0c63c6d4c0e0ae20a
#
_entry.id   7ad4ad05563913e0c63c6d4c0e0ae20a
#
_cell.length_a   1.000
_cell.length_b   1.000
_cell.length_c   1.000
_cell.angle_alpha   90.00
_cell.angle_beta   90.00
_cell.angle_gamma   90.00
#
_symmetry.space_group_name_H-M   'P 1'
#
loop_
_entity.id
_entity.type
_entity.pdbx_description
1 polymer ?
#
loop_
_entity_poly.entity_id
_entity_poly.type
_entity_poly.pdbx_seq_one_letter_code
_entity_poly.pdbx_strand_id
1 'polypeptide(L)'
;MKSKLLIGALALAAVSLGAGVANAGCVTKGAVATSTSAESAKWFAMETMVQNVSWGLWPGFLANGKVEGYKVINTKYRCGPDGGMVKCHSRATFCKL
;
A
#
# COMPACT_ATOMS: atom_id res chain seq x y z
N MET A 1 6.47 -32.95 -21.79
CA MET A 1 6.22 -32.11 -21.79
C MET A 1 5.16 -31.60 -21.15
N LYS A 2 4.19 -31.76 -21.26
CA LYS A 2 3.14 -31.36 -20.61
C LYS A 2 3.30 -31.34 -19.20
N SER A 3 3.95 -32.23 -18.64
CA SER A 3 4.02 -32.28 -17.21
C SER A 3 4.73 -31.11 -16.65
N LYS A 4 5.67 -30.58 -17.32
CA LYS A 4 6.30 -29.48 -16.77
C LYS A 4 5.44 -28.32 -16.69
N LEU A 5 4.53 -28.20 -17.50
CA LEU A 5 3.66 -27.07 -17.42
C LEU A 5 2.94 -27.10 -16.14
N LEU A 6 2.50 -28.26 -15.77
CA LEU A 6 1.75 -28.36 -14.57
C LEU A 6 2.57 -27.97 -13.40
N ILE A 7 3.79 -28.37 -13.43
CA ILE A 7 4.65 -28.04 -12.33
C ILE A 7 4.78 -26.58 -12.17
N GLY A 8 4.87 -25.91 -13.26
CA GLY A 8 5.00 -24.48 -13.17
C GLY A 8 3.82 -23.86 -12.47
N ALA A 9 2.67 -24.33 -12.82
CA ALA A 9 1.49 -23.76 -12.22
C ALA A 9 1.48 -24.02 -10.74
N LEU A 10 1.91 -25.19 -10.36
CA LEU A 10 1.92 -25.48 -8.96
C LEU A 10 2.85 -24.57 -8.22
N ALA A 11 3.98 -24.37 -8.79
CA ALA A 11 4.94 -23.52 -8.13
C ALA A 11 4.38 -22.16 -7.86
N LEU A 12 3.68 -21.63 -8.82
CA LEU A 12 3.10 -20.34 -8.63
C LEU A 12 2.11 -20.33 -7.52
N ALA A 13 1.28 -21.29 -7.51
CA ALA A 13 0.28 -21.34 -6.48
C ALA A 13 0.95 -21.44 -5.12
N ALA A 14 1.95 -22.22 -5.04
CA ALA A 14 2.60 -22.38 -3.76
C ALA A 14 3.19 -21.09 -3.28
N VAL A 15 3.78 -20.36 -4.16
CA VAL A 15 4.34 -19.11 -3.79
C VAL A 15 3.28 -18.16 -3.30
N SER A 16 2.22 -18.10 -4.01
CA SER A 16 1.16 -17.21 -3.63
C SER A 16 0.61 -17.58 -2.28
N LEU A 17 0.47 -18.85 -2.08
CA LEU A 17 -0.09 -19.28 -0.83
C LEU A 17 0.78 -18.90 0.32
N GLY A 18 2.06 -19.13 0.17
CA GLY A 18 2.96 -18.81 1.24
C GLY A 18 2.87 -17.36 1.59
N ALA A 19 2.88 -16.53 0.57
CA ALA A 19 2.81 -15.11 0.81
C ALA A 19 1.46 -14.75 1.41
N GLY A 20 0.41 -15.34 0.88
CA GLY A 20 -0.91 -15.02 1.38
C GLY A 20 -1.07 -15.37 2.84
N VAL A 21 -0.56 -16.50 3.22
CA VAL A 21 -0.69 -16.91 4.60
C VAL A 21 0.14 -15.99 5.49
N ALA A 22 1.35 -15.73 5.08
CA ALA A 22 2.21 -14.88 5.87
C ALA A 22 1.60 -13.49 6.04
N ASN A 23 0.82 -13.08 5.10
CA ASN A 23 0.22 -11.76 5.15
C ASN A 23 -1.27 -11.77 5.38
N ALA A 24 -1.76 -12.79 6.04
CA ALA A 24 -3.19 -12.91 6.25
C ALA A 24 -3.83 -11.67 6.84
N GLY A 25 -3.15 -10.99 7.69
CA GLY A 25 -3.70 -9.79 8.29
C GLY A 25 -3.16 -8.51 7.68
N CYS A 26 -2.41 -8.60 6.62
CA CYS A 26 -1.75 -7.44 6.04
C CYS A 26 -2.12 -7.23 4.59
N VAL A 27 -2.16 -5.98 4.16
CA VAL A 27 -2.42 -5.65 2.77
C VAL A 27 -1.51 -4.50 2.39
N THR A 28 -0.90 -4.57 1.21
CA THR A 28 -0.02 -3.52 0.74
C THR A 28 -0.78 -2.65 -0.26
N LYS A 29 -0.71 -1.35 -0.06
CA LYS A 29 -1.39 -0.40 -0.93
C LYS A 29 -0.38 0.56 -1.52
N GLY A 30 -0.73 1.15 -2.64
CA GLY A 30 0.09 2.16 -3.27
C GLY A 30 -0.78 3.32 -3.69
N ALA A 31 -0.17 4.49 -3.82
CA ALA A 31 -0.90 5.66 -4.26
C ALA A 31 0.07 6.68 -4.83
N VAL A 32 -0.46 7.57 -5.67
CA VAL A 32 0.32 8.64 -6.26
C VAL A 32 -0.46 9.92 -5.99
N ALA A 33 0.24 10.94 -5.55
CA ALA A 33 -0.38 12.23 -5.33
C ALA A 33 0.57 13.35 -5.72
N THR A 34 0.00 14.45 -6.18
CA THR A 34 0.77 15.61 -6.59
C THR A 34 0.29 16.80 -5.77
N SER A 35 1.21 17.58 -5.27
CA SER A 35 0.86 18.74 -4.47
C SER A 35 1.98 19.78 -4.57
N THR A 36 1.83 20.88 -3.83
CA THR A 36 2.80 21.96 -3.89
C THR A 36 4.09 21.64 -3.16
N SER A 37 4.11 20.62 -2.31
CA SER A 37 5.32 20.21 -1.61
C SER A 37 5.37 18.71 -1.48
N ALA A 38 6.57 18.17 -1.22
CA ALA A 38 6.72 16.74 -1.03
C ALA A 38 5.94 16.29 0.20
N GLU A 39 5.95 17.09 1.24
CA GLU A 39 5.25 16.76 2.46
C GLU A 39 3.76 16.63 2.25
N SER A 40 3.14 17.56 1.57
CA SER A 40 1.71 17.48 1.34
C SER A 40 1.37 16.38 0.34
N ALA A 41 2.23 16.14 -0.63
CA ALA A 41 2.00 15.07 -1.59
C ALA A 41 2.03 13.71 -0.88
N LYS A 42 2.97 13.53 0.05
CA LYS A 42 3.04 12.29 0.82
C LYS A 42 1.79 12.13 1.68
N TRP A 43 1.32 13.20 2.27
CA TRP A 43 0.13 13.15 3.10
C TRP A 43 -1.09 12.73 2.28
N PHE A 44 -1.28 13.35 1.12
CA PHE A 44 -2.40 13.00 0.27
C PHE A 44 -2.30 11.55 -0.24
N ALA A 45 -1.09 11.09 -0.54
CA ALA A 45 -0.92 9.71 -0.97
C ALA A 45 -1.29 8.75 0.17
N MET A 46 -0.92 9.09 1.40
CA MET A 46 -1.26 8.25 2.53
C MET A 46 -2.78 8.24 2.74
N GLU A 47 -3.43 9.39 2.60
CA GLU A 47 -4.87 9.44 2.71
C GLU A 47 -5.52 8.50 1.71
N THR A 48 -5.02 8.49 0.48
CA THR A 48 -5.57 7.64 -0.56
C THR A 48 -5.38 6.17 -0.20
N MET A 49 -4.24 5.81 0.34
CA MET A 49 -3.99 4.44 0.74
C MET A 49 -4.93 4.02 1.86
N VAL A 50 -5.15 4.89 2.83
CA VAL A 50 -6.05 4.60 3.95
C VAL A 50 -7.47 4.40 3.44
N GLN A 51 -7.91 5.25 2.52
CA GLN A 51 -9.22 5.10 1.92
C GLN A 51 -9.36 3.77 1.17
N ASN A 52 -8.27 3.33 0.54
CA ASN A 52 -8.28 2.07 -0.17
C ASN A 52 -8.33 0.86 0.75
N VAL A 53 -7.88 1.00 1.98
CA VAL A 53 -8.01 -0.07 2.95
C VAL A 53 -9.47 -0.11 3.40
N SER A 54 -10.02 1.04 3.79
CA SER A 54 -11.41 1.15 4.17
C SER A 54 -11.77 2.61 4.34
N TRP A 55 -12.86 3.03 3.71
CA TRP A 55 -13.31 4.41 3.84
C TRP A 55 -13.65 4.77 5.28
N GLY A 56 -14.03 3.78 6.09
CA GLY A 56 -14.36 4.04 7.48
C GLY A 56 -13.18 4.47 8.32
N LEU A 57 -11.96 4.24 7.85
CA LEU A 57 -10.77 4.59 8.60
C LEU A 57 -10.34 6.03 8.35
N TRP A 58 -10.77 6.59 7.24
CA TRP A 58 -10.31 7.90 6.82
C TRP A 58 -10.61 9.05 7.79
N PRO A 59 -11.83 9.17 8.31
CA PRO A 59 -12.11 10.28 9.23
C PRO A 59 -11.20 10.26 10.46
N GLY A 60 -10.94 9.09 11.01
CA GLY A 60 -10.05 9.00 12.16
C GLY A 60 -8.63 9.35 11.78
N PHE A 61 -8.20 8.94 10.59
CA PHE A 61 -6.87 9.25 10.13
C PHE A 61 -6.70 10.76 9.98
N LEU A 62 -7.70 11.44 9.44
CA LEU A 62 -7.64 12.88 9.31
C LEU A 62 -7.57 13.56 10.67
N ALA A 63 -8.28 13.02 11.63
CA ALA A 63 -8.34 13.63 12.96
C ALA A 63 -7.06 13.48 13.75
N ASN A 64 -6.41 12.32 13.67
CA ASN A 64 -5.26 12.09 14.52
C ASN A 64 -4.06 11.41 13.85
N GLY A 65 -4.12 11.19 12.56
CA GLY A 65 -3.00 10.62 11.82
C GLY A 65 -2.80 9.14 12.03
N LYS A 66 -3.76 8.46 12.62
CA LYS A 66 -3.64 7.05 12.90
C LYS A 66 -4.66 6.22 12.12
N VAL A 67 -4.27 4.99 11.81
CA VAL A 67 -5.16 4.08 11.11
C VAL A 67 -5.67 3.10 12.14
N GLU A 68 -6.85 3.38 12.64
CA GLU A 68 -7.44 2.65 13.73
C GLU A 68 -7.52 1.14 13.45
N GLY A 69 -7.00 0.33 14.37
CA GLY A 69 -7.07 -1.11 14.22
C GLY A 69 -6.02 -1.69 13.30
N TYR A 70 -5.10 -0.87 12.81
CA TYR A 70 -4.05 -1.33 11.92
C TYR A 70 -2.69 -0.81 12.33
N LYS A 71 -1.66 -1.59 11.97
CA LYS A 71 -0.30 -1.16 12.14
C LYS A 71 0.22 -0.90 10.74
N VAL A 72 0.83 0.24 10.51
CA VAL A 72 1.37 0.60 9.20
C VAL A 72 2.86 0.37 9.20
N ILE A 73 3.34 -0.45 8.28
CA ILE A 73 4.76 -0.77 8.18
C ILE A 73 5.24 -0.65 6.75
N ASN A 74 6.55 -0.63 6.58
CA ASN A 74 7.19 -0.57 5.27
C ASN A 74 6.70 0.58 4.41
N THR A 75 6.54 1.74 5.03
CA THR A 75 6.10 2.92 4.29
C THR A 75 7.27 3.47 3.49
N LYS A 76 7.07 3.67 2.20
CA LYS A 76 8.08 4.19 1.31
C LYS A 76 7.52 5.27 0.42
N TYR A 77 8.34 6.24 0.10
CA TYR A 77 7.95 7.32 -0.78
C TYR A 77 9.04 7.57 -1.80
N ARG A 78 8.63 7.96 -3.00
CA ARG A 78 9.56 8.39 -4.01
C ARG A 78 8.94 9.61 -4.68
N CYS A 79 9.53 10.75 -4.48
CA CYS A 79 8.98 12.02 -4.96
C CYS A 79 9.88 12.67 -5.98
N GLY A 80 9.29 13.44 -6.89
CA GLY A 80 10.03 14.17 -7.90
C GLY A 80 9.22 15.33 -8.43
N PRO A 81 9.85 16.16 -9.21
CA PRO A 81 9.16 17.34 -9.75
C PRO A 81 8.10 16.94 -10.79
N ASP A 82 7.06 17.74 -10.87
CA ASP A 82 5.98 17.50 -11.80
C ASP A 82 5.37 18.85 -12.16
N GLY A 83 5.96 19.51 -13.17
CA GLY A 83 5.42 20.76 -13.66
C GLY A 83 5.26 21.85 -12.63
N GLY A 84 6.25 22.06 -11.82
CA GLY A 84 6.16 23.09 -10.78
C GLY A 84 5.58 22.57 -9.48
N MET A 85 5.12 21.34 -9.48
CA MET A 85 4.61 20.73 -8.28
C MET A 85 5.47 19.51 -7.95
N VAL A 86 5.09 18.76 -6.94
CA VAL A 86 5.81 17.57 -6.53
C VAL A 86 4.87 16.39 -6.57
N LYS A 87 5.31 15.33 -7.22
CA LYS A 87 4.52 14.10 -7.30
C LYS A 87 5.22 13.04 -6.47
N CYS A 88 4.49 12.38 -5.61
CA CYS A 88 5.02 11.32 -4.78
C CYS A 88 4.32 10.01 -5.07
N HIS A 89 5.14 8.96 -5.27
CA HIS A 89 4.64 7.60 -5.35
C HIS A 89 4.86 6.99 -3.98
N SER A 90 3.82 6.44 -3.41
CA SER A 90 3.89 5.94 -2.04
C SER A 90 3.42 4.51 -1.95
N ARG A 91 3.93 3.80 -0.97
CA ARG A 91 3.53 2.42 -0.74
C ARG A 91 3.62 2.16 0.75
N ALA A 92 2.68 1.42 1.28
CA ALA A 92 2.70 1.05 2.68
C ALA A 92 1.94 -0.26 2.87
N THR A 93 2.27 -0.97 3.95
CA THR A 93 1.60 -2.21 4.28
C THR A 93 0.79 -1.97 5.54
N PHE A 94 -0.48 -2.34 5.50
CA PHE A 94 -1.40 -2.16 6.61
C PHE A 94 -1.74 -3.52 7.18
N CYS A 95 -1.39 -3.74 8.43
CA CYS A 95 -1.61 -5.02 9.09
C CYS A 95 -2.65 -4.88 10.18
N LYS A 96 -3.66 -5.75 10.14
CA LYS A 96 -4.69 -5.70 11.16
C LYS A 96 -4.12 -6.09 12.50
N LEU A 97 -4.50 -5.37 13.53
CA LEU A 97 -4.04 -5.66 14.87
C LEU A 97 -4.80 -6.81 15.50
#